data_98043c92a3498207d161acc341a8196d
#
_entry.id   98043c92a3498207d161acc341a8196d
#
_cell.length_a   1.000
_cell.length_b   1.000
_cell.length_c   1.000
_cell.angle_alpha   90.00
_cell.angle_beta   90.00
_cell.angle_gamma   90.00
#
_symmetry.space_group_name_H-M   'P 1'
#
loop_
_entity.id
_entity.type
_entity.pdbx_description
1 polymer ?
#
loop_
_entity_poly.entity_id
_entity_poly.type
_entity_poly.pdbx_seq_one_letter_code
_entity_poly.pdbx_strand_id
1 'polypeptide(L)'
;MSDTNANDAAASSGEAAATGSANEVKLQGLFAVKEAMTTVFSESGEAIPVTVLRWDPWVVTQIKTKEKDGYSAVQIAGIPKKSKNSSKAEKGHTHKAGLEGGARYIREIRQEVPAEAKVGAIASIDSLAKGDVLKITSTSKGRGFQGSVRKHNFAGGPATHGSKFHRRPGSSGNRTWPGRVMPGKKFPGHWGDEVVSVKNVKVIDVLKDDGVILVKGPVPGARNTLVTLVKE
;
A
#
# COMPACT_ATOMS: atom_id res chain seq x y z
N MET A 1 -36.82 -17.69 -46.78
CA MET A 1 -36.81 -18.70 -45.69
C MET A 1 -35.52 -18.41 -44.94
N SER A 2 -35.61 -17.50 -43.98
CA SER A 2 -35.81 -17.76 -42.52
C SER A 2 -34.62 -18.56 -41.95
N ASP A 3 -33.86 -18.15 -40.98
CA ASP A 3 -34.25 -17.52 -39.72
C ASP A 3 -33.03 -16.86 -39.03
N THR A 4 -33.34 -15.78 -38.43
CA THR A 4 -32.61 -15.07 -37.38
C THR A 4 -32.28 -15.95 -36.18
N ASN A 5 -31.07 -15.83 -35.61
CA ASN A 5 -30.88 -16.11 -34.20
C ASN A 5 -29.93 -15.08 -33.60
N ALA A 6 -30.55 -14.07 -33.02
CA ALA A 6 -29.94 -13.23 -32.00
C ALA A 6 -29.80 -14.03 -30.73
N ASN A 7 -28.62 -14.09 -30.16
CA ASN A 7 -28.44 -14.62 -28.83
C ASN A 7 -27.78 -13.59 -27.93
N ASP A 8 -28.56 -13.24 -26.95
CA ASP A 8 -28.33 -12.41 -25.79
C ASP A 8 -26.97 -12.61 -25.14
N ALA A 9 -26.20 -11.54 -25.11
CA ALA A 9 -25.14 -11.34 -24.14
C ALA A 9 -25.76 -10.72 -22.88
N ALA A 10 -26.24 -11.57 -21.99
CA ALA A 10 -26.67 -11.16 -20.67
C ALA A 10 -25.45 -10.69 -19.87
N ALA A 11 -25.31 -9.39 -19.71
CA ALA A 11 -24.43 -8.77 -18.75
C ALA A 11 -24.92 -9.11 -17.34
N SER A 12 -24.22 -10.01 -16.66
CA SER A 12 -24.39 -10.21 -15.22
C SER A 12 -23.75 -9.04 -14.47
N SER A 13 -24.52 -7.98 -14.27
CA SER A 13 -24.26 -6.98 -13.24
C SER A 13 -24.43 -7.67 -11.89
N GLY A 14 -23.31 -8.02 -11.25
CA GLY A 14 -23.31 -8.47 -9.87
C GLY A 14 -23.78 -7.33 -8.98
N GLU A 15 -25.00 -7.43 -8.50
CA GLU A 15 -25.55 -6.65 -7.41
C GLU A 15 -24.60 -6.73 -6.21
N ALA A 16 -23.97 -5.61 -5.89
CA ALA A 16 -23.35 -5.42 -4.58
C ALA A 16 -24.50 -5.34 -3.57
N ALA A 17 -24.71 -6.42 -2.84
CA ALA A 17 -25.67 -6.47 -1.75
C ALA A 17 -25.36 -5.35 -0.77
N ALA A 18 -26.27 -4.40 -0.66
CA ALA A 18 -26.30 -3.39 0.39
C ALA A 18 -26.51 -4.11 1.73
N THR A 19 -25.41 -4.35 2.44
CA THR A 19 -25.44 -4.88 3.80
C THR A 19 -25.83 -3.75 4.74
N GLY A 20 -27.01 -3.85 5.32
CA GLY A 20 -27.49 -2.97 6.36
C GLY A 20 -26.54 -2.89 7.57
N SER A 21 -26.56 -1.75 8.23
CA SER A 21 -25.91 -1.33 9.49
C SER A 21 -24.80 -2.29 10.02
N ALA A 22 -23.76 -2.45 9.27
CA ALA A 22 -22.57 -3.13 9.73
C ALA A 22 -21.95 -2.29 10.85
N ASN A 23 -21.60 -2.91 11.99
CA ASN A 23 -20.87 -2.25 13.07
C ASN A 23 -19.57 -1.69 12.50
N GLU A 24 -19.52 -0.38 12.35
CA GLU A 24 -18.32 0.32 11.87
C GLU A 24 -17.39 0.60 13.05
N VAL A 25 -16.10 0.40 12.82
CA VAL A 25 -15.05 0.64 13.83
C VAL A 25 -14.05 1.66 13.30
N LYS A 26 -13.77 2.68 14.08
CA LYS A 26 -12.73 3.67 13.81
C LYS A 26 -11.38 3.15 14.29
N LEU A 27 -10.41 3.12 13.39
CA LEU A 27 -9.05 2.64 13.64
C LEU A 27 -8.05 3.79 13.45
N GLN A 28 -6.90 3.75 14.15
CA GLN A 28 -5.83 4.75 14.01
C GLN A 28 -5.09 4.62 12.66
N GLY A 29 -5.28 3.51 11.98
CA GLY A 29 -4.69 3.27 10.67
C GLY A 29 -5.67 2.61 9.71
N LEU A 30 -5.47 2.87 8.43
CA LEU A 30 -6.22 2.25 7.34
C LEU A 30 -5.27 1.70 6.28
N PHE A 31 -5.81 0.83 5.45
CA PHE A 31 -5.10 0.34 4.26
C PHE A 31 -5.90 0.72 3.02
N ALA A 32 -5.18 1.18 2.01
CA ALA A 32 -5.73 1.55 0.72
C ALA A 32 -4.84 1.03 -0.41
N VAL A 33 -5.33 1.04 -1.62
CA VAL A 33 -4.58 0.64 -2.82
C VAL A 33 -4.26 1.87 -3.63
N LYS A 34 -2.99 2.06 -3.98
CA LYS A 34 -2.57 3.16 -4.85
C LYS A 34 -3.12 2.96 -6.26
N GLU A 35 -3.86 3.92 -6.77
CA GLU A 35 -4.47 3.83 -8.08
C GLU A 35 -3.77 4.70 -9.13
N ALA A 36 -3.74 5.99 -8.92
CA ALA A 36 -3.20 6.95 -9.88
C ALA A 36 -2.65 8.19 -9.18
N MET A 37 -2.16 9.13 -9.96
CA MET A 37 -1.89 10.51 -9.54
C MET A 37 -2.64 11.46 -10.47
N THR A 38 -3.13 12.54 -9.90
CA THR A 38 -3.82 13.61 -10.60
C THR A 38 -3.49 14.95 -9.97
N THR A 39 -4.09 16.01 -10.48
CA THR A 39 -3.96 17.35 -9.92
C THR A 39 -5.34 17.84 -9.53
N VAL A 40 -5.44 18.44 -8.36
CA VAL A 40 -6.64 19.11 -7.86
C VAL A 40 -6.32 20.59 -7.69
N PHE A 41 -7.25 21.45 -8.04
CA PHE A 41 -7.09 22.89 -7.85
C PHE A 41 -7.70 23.30 -6.51
N SER A 42 -6.96 24.13 -5.76
CA SER A 42 -7.46 24.77 -4.55
C SER A 42 -8.45 25.89 -4.89
N GLU A 43 -9.16 26.38 -3.92
CA GLU A 43 -10.03 27.56 -4.04
C GLU A 43 -9.26 28.82 -4.49
N SER A 44 -7.97 28.90 -4.16
CA SER A 44 -7.05 29.95 -4.59
C SER A 44 -6.52 29.77 -6.02
N GLY A 45 -6.90 28.68 -6.72
CA GLY A 45 -6.42 28.38 -8.08
C GLY A 45 -5.06 27.66 -8.13
N GLU A 46 -4.46 27.31 -6.99
CA GLU A 46 -3.20 26.57 -6.97
C GLU A 46 -3.38 25.12 -7.39
N ALA A 47 -2.52 24.63 -8.28
CA ALA A 47 -2.49 23.24 -8.71
C ALA A 47 -1.77 22.38 -7.67
N ILE A 48 -2.51 21.51 -7.00
CA ILE A 48 -2.01 20.59 -5.97
C ILE A 48 -1.88 19.20 -6.57
N PRO A 49 -0.66 18.63 -6.68
CA PRO A 49 -0.51 17.23 -7.11
C PRO A 49 -1.03 16.30 -6.01
N VAL A 50 -1.87 15.35 -6.37
CA VAL A 50 -2.46 14.40 -5.43
C VAL A 50 -2.29 12.96 -5.92
N THR A 51 -2.12 12.04 -4.97
CA THR A 51 -2.21 10.61 -5.23
C THR A 51 -3.59 10.13 -4.83
N VAL A 52 -4.22 9.39 -5.73
CA VAL A 52 -5.52 8.75 -5.56
C VAL A 52 -5.30 7.39 -4.93
N LEU A 53 -5.86 7.17 -3.76
CA LEU A 53 -5.84 5.91 -3.04
C LEU A 53 -7.26 5.36 -2.98
N ARG A 54 -7.48 4.18 -3.56
CA ARG A 54 -8.74 3.47 -3.46
C ARG A 54 -8.79 2.73 -2.14
N TRP A 55 -9.84 2.98 -1.39
CA TRP A 55 -10.16 2.25 -0.19
C TRP A 55 -11.26 1.23 -0.50
N ASP A 56 -10.99 -0.01 -0.19
CA ASP A 56 -12.00 -1.08 -0.22
C ASP A 56 -12.42 -1.37 1.24
N PRO A 57 -13.64 -1.87 1.52
CA PRO A 57 -14.04 -2.23 2.88
C PRO A 57 -13.12 -3.29 3.50
N TRP A 58 -12.59 -2.99 4.68
CA TRP A 58 -11.75 -3.90 5.47
C TRP A 58 -12.55 -4.45 6.63
N VAL A 59 -12.54 -5.76 6.79
CA VAL A 59 -13.32 -6.47 7.81
C VAL A 59 -12.39 -6.93 8.94
N VAL A 60 -12.79 -6.77 10.18
CA VAL A 60 -12.06 -7.25 11.36
C VAL A 60 -12.14 -8.77 11.41
N THR A 61 -11.00 -9.45 11.35
CA THR A 61 -10.90 -10.90 11.38
C THR A 61 -10.53 -11.45 12.75
N GLN A 62 -9.69 -10.72 13.49
CA GLN A 62 -9.26 -11.14 14.82
C GLN A 62 -8.92 -9.93 15.67
N ILE A 63 -9.17 -10.05 16.96
CA ILE A 63 -8.78 -9.07 17.97
C ILE A 63 -7.71 -9.72 18.83
N LYS A 64 -6.55 -9.08 18.96
CA LYS A 64 -5.44 -9.52 19.78
C LYS A 64 -5.36 -8.74 21.07
N THR A 65 -5.20 -9.44 22.18
CA THR A 65 -5.15 -8.87 23.52
C THR A 65 -3.81 -9.18 24.19
N LYS A 66 -3.38 -8.30 25.10
CA LYS A 66 -2.13 -8.48 25.83
C LYS A 66 -2.05 -9.79 26.60
N GLU A 67 -3.18 -10.27 27.13
CA GLU A 67 -3.25 -11.48 27.93
C GLU A 67 -2.99 -12.77 27.13
N LYS A 68 -3.50 -12.84 25.88
CA LYS A 68 -3.43 -14.02 25.03
C LYS A 68 -2.26 -13.98 24.05
N ASP A 69 -2.05 -12.81 23.42
CA ASP A 69 -1.11 -12.66 22.30
C ASP A 69 0.16 -11.88 22.70
N GLY A 70 0.23 -11.32 23.91
CA GLY A 70 1.34 -10.51 24.39
C GLY A 70 1.33 -9.06 23.91
N TYR A 71 0.41 -8.67 23.03
CA TYR A 71 0.23 -7.31 22.52
C TYR A 71 -1.21 -7.05 22.11
N SER A 72 -1.59 -5.77 22.05
CA SER A 72 -2.91 -5.36 21.58
C SER A 72 -2.87 -4.97 20.11
N ALA A 73 -3.76 -5.54 19.29
CA ALA A 73 -3.90 -5.21 17.89
C ALA A 73 -5.29 -5.61 17.36
N VAL A 74 -5.71 -4.95 16.30
CA VAL A 74 -6.88 -5.34 15.51
C VAL A 74 -6.39 -5.86 14.16
N GLN A 75 -6.67 -7.12 13.87
CA GLN A 75 -6.38 -7.71 12.58
C GLN A 75 -7.55 -7.47 11.63
N ILE A 76 -7.24 -6.94 10.47
CA ILE A 76 -8.22 -6.68 9.42
C ILE A 76 -7.83 -7.35 8.11
N ALA A 77 -8.83 -7.77 7.37
CA ALA A 77 -8.67 -8.39 6.05
C ALA A 77 -9.44 -7.58 5.00
N GLY A 78 -8.84 -7.42 3.85
CA GLY A 78 -9.44 -6.69 2.74
C GLY A 78 -9.17 -7.34 1.39
N ILE A 79 -9.97 -6.92 0.41
CA ILE A 79 -9.98 -7.41 -0.96
C ILE A 79 -10.27 -8.91 -1.02
N PRO A 80 -11.53 -9.32 -1.21
CA PRO A 80 -11.93 -10.72 -1.25
C PRO A 80 -11.20 -11.48 -2.36
N LYS A 81 -10.87 -12.72 -2.08
CA LYS A 81 -10.14 -13.62 -2.97
C LYS A 81 -11.10 -14.68 -3.55
N LYS A 82 -10.89 -15.08 -4.79
CA LYS A 82 -11.68 -16.18 -5.35
C LYS A 82 -11.38 -17.48 -4.58
N SER A 83 -12.39 -18.22 -4.19
CA SER A 83 -12.28 -19.44 -3.37
C SER A 83 -11.28 -20.47 -3.92
N LYS A 84 -11.15 -20.60 -5.25
CA LYS A 84 -10.17 -21.49 -5.89
C LYS A 84 -8.71 -21.10 -5.65
N ASN A 85 -8.44 -19.85 -5.31
CA ASN A 85 -7.09 -19.32 -5.10
C ASN A 85 -6.70 -19.23 -3.62
N SER A 86 -7.54 -19.74 -2.72
CA SER A 86 -7.32 -19.67 -1.26
C SER A 86 -7.14 -21.07 -0.70
N SER A 87 -6.18 -21.21 0.22
CA SER A 87 -5.96 -22.44 0.97
C SER A 87 -7.07 -22.69 2.00
N LYS A 88 -7.21 -23.94 2.48
CA LYS A 88 -8.14 -24.29 3.57
C LYS A 88 -7.88 -23.45 4.83
N ALA A 89 -6.61 -23.22 5.16
CA ALA A 89 -6.22 -22.45 6.32
C ALA A 89 -6.65 -20.98 6.21
N GLU A 90 -6.42 -20.33 5.06
CA GLU A 90 -6.86 -18.95 4.81
C GLU A 90 -8.38 -18.83 4.93
N LYS A 91 -9.14 -19.75 4.31
CA LYS A 91 -10.61 -19.78 4.42
C LYS A 91 -11.08 -19.97 5.86
N GLY A 92 -10.50 -20.92 6.59
CA GLY A 92 -10.85 -21.16 7.99
C GLY A 92 -10.57 -19.96 8.90
N HIS A 93 -9.49 -19.24 8.63
CA HIS A 93 -9.13 -18.04 9.38
C HIS A 93 -10.12 -16.88 9.15
N THR A 94 -10.53 -16.65 7.91
CA THR A 94 -11.38 -15.51 7.52
C THR A 94 -12.87 -15.82 7.58
N HIS A 95 -13.27 -17.09 7.68
CA HIS A 95 -14.66 -17.53 7.70
C HIS A 95 -15.47 -16.87 8.84
N LYS A 96 -14.89 -16.76 10.03
CA LYS A 96 -15.54 -16.11 11.19
C LYS A 96 -15.89 -14.64 10.98
N ALA A 97 -15.20 -14.00 10.04
CA ALA A 97 -15.43 -12.61 9.66
C ALA A 97 -16.36 -12.44 8.45
N GLY A 98 -16.98 -13.53 7.96
CA GLY A 98 -17.88 -13.52 6.80
C GLY A 98 -17.18 -13.56 5.44
N LEU A 99 -15.85 -13.79 5.40
CA LEU A 99 -15.10 -13.87 4.15
C LEU A 99 -14.86 -15.33 3.76
N GLU A 100 -15.83 -15.97 3.11
CA GLU A 100 -15.77 -17.39 2.72
C GLU A 100 -14.64 -17.71 1.73
N GLY A 101 -14.34 -16.82 0.80
CA GLY A 101 -13.29 -16.97 -0.19
C GLY A 101 -11.87 -16.72 0.31
N GLY A 102 -11.72 -16.22 1.53
CA GLY A 102 -10.45 -15.67 2.02
C GLY A 102 -10.21 -14.22 1.56
N ALA A 103 -9.11 -13.63 2.00
CA ALA A 103 -8.75 -12.26 1.66
C ALA A 103 -7.37 -12.19 1.00
N ARG A 104 -7.17 -11.19 0.13
CA ARG A 104 -5.88 -10.97 -0.53
C ARG A 104 -4.83 -10.43 0.45
N TYR A 105 -5.26 -9.58 1.36
CA TYR A 105 -4.40 -8.99 2.36
C TYR A 105 -5.01 -9.18 3.74
N ILE A 106 -4.19 -9.64 4.67
CA ILE A 106 -4.49 -9.68 6.10
C ILE A 106 -3.39 -8.86 6.78
N ARG A 107 -3.78 -7.85 7.55
CA ARG A 107 -2.85 -6.93 8.20
C ARG A 107 -3.33 -6.61 9.61
N GLU A 108 -2.40 -6.20 10.44
CA GLU A 108 -2.66 -5.81 11.83
C GLU A 108 -2.38 -4.32 12.02
N ILE A 109 -3.27 -3.67 12.77
CA ILE A 109 -3.09 -2.33 13.27
C ILE A 109 -2.84 -2.45 14.76
N ARG A 110 -1.62 -2.12 15.18
CA ARG A 110 -1.23 -2.13 16.59
C ARG A 110 -1.74 -0.87 17.27
N GLN A 111 -2.79 -1.06 18.05
CA GLN A 111 -3.43 -0.02 18.84
C GLN A 111 -4.15 -0.66 20.04
N GLU A 112 -4.57 0.14 21.00
CA GLU A 112 -5.52 -0.32 21.99
C GLU A 112 -6.83 -0.71 21.30
N VAL A 113 -7.40 -1.83 21.72
CA VAL A 113 -8.60 -2.38 21.08
C VAL A 113 -9.78 -1.46 21.42
N PRO A 114 -10.43 -0.84 20.42
CA PRO A 114 -11.65 -0.07 20.65
C PRO A 114 -12.75 -0.97 21.22
N ALA A 115 -13.55 -0.46 22.14
CA ALA A 115 -14.67 -1.22 22.76
C ALA A 115 -15.69 -1.71 21.72
N GLU A 116 -15.80 -1.00 20.60
CA GLU A 116 -16.72 -1.32 19.50
C GLU A 116 -16.15 -2.40 18.54
N ALA A 117 -14.88 -2.77 18.68
CA ALA A 117 -14.25 -3.74 17.80
C ALA A 117 -14.84 -5.13 18.04
N LYS A 118 -15.47 -5.68 17.01
CA LYS A 118 -15.98 -7.06 16.98
C LYS A 118 -15.52 -7.74 15.70
N VAL A 119 -15.35 -9.06 15.73
CA VAL A 119 -15.05 -9.84 14.54
C VAL A 119 -16.24 -9.72 13.57
N GLY A 120 -15.96 -9.41 12.32
CA GLY A 120 -16.96 -9.12 11.28
C GLY A 120 -17.31 -7.63 11.15
N ALA A 121 -16.85 -6.75 12.05
CA ALA A 121 -17.05 -5.30 11.90
C ALA A 121 -16.21 -4.75 10.73
N ILE A 122 -16.68 -3.66 10.12
CA ILE A 122 -16.01 -2.98 9.00
C ILE A 122 -15.19 -1.81 9.56
N ALA A 123 -13.93 -1.71 9.15
CA ALA A 123 -13.11 -0.54 9.44
C ALA A 123 -13.65 0.67 8.67
N SER A 124 -14.06 1.73 9.38
CA SER A 124 -14.66 2.90 8.75
C SER A 124 -13.62 3.82 8.13
N ILE A 125 -13.91 4.33 6.93
CA ILE A 125 -13.13 5.38 6.27
C ILE A 125 -13.20 6.71 7.05
N ASP A 126 -14.21 6.89 7.90
CA ASP A 126 -14.42 8.06 8.76
C ASP A 126 -13.34 8.25 9.83
N SER A 127 -12.41 7.30 9.92
CA SER A 127 -11.19 7.47 10.71
C SER A 127 -10.30 8.59 10.21
N LEU A 128 -10.44 8.97 8.92
CA LEU A 128 -9.68 10.02 8.26
C LEU A 128 -10.57 11.20 7.90
N ALA A 129 -10.05 12.41 8.15
CA ALA A 129 -10.70 13.67 7.79
C ALA A 129 -9.81 14.51 6.87
N LYS A 130 -10.44 15.41 6.12
CA LYS A 130 -9.73 16.42 5.32
C LYS A 130 -8.80 17.25 6.22
N GLY A 131 -7.55 17.38 5.81
CA GLY A 131 -6.53 18.12 6.55
C GLY A 131 -5.69 17.28 7.52
N ASP A 132 -6.07 16.04 7.80
CA ASP A 132 -5.27 15.13 8.62
C ASP A 132 -3.87 14.93 8.06
N VAL A 133 -2.91 14.74 8.96
CA VAL A 133 -1.52 14.45 8.63
C VAL A 133 -1.25 12.96 8.84
N LEU A 134 -0.74 12.31 7.81
CA LEU A 134 -0.54 10.87 7.77
C LEU A 134 0.93 10.50 7.60
N LYS A 135 1.30 9.39 8.22
CA LYS A 135 2.45 8.58 7.86
C LYS A 135 2.01 7.50 6.89
N ILE A 136 2.59 7.51 5.71
CA ILE A 136 2.28 6.58 4.63
C ILE A 136 3.42 5.60 4.46
N THR A 137 3.13 4.30 4.56
CA THR A 137 4.13 3.23 4.38
C THR A 137 3.70 2.30 3.25
N SER A 138 4.61 2.05 2.32
CA SER A 138 4.38 1.13 1.20
C SER A 138 5.68 0.58 0.65
N THR A 139 5.59 -0.46 -0.18
CA THR A 139 6.75 -1.03 -0.88
C THR A 139 7.07 -0.20 -2.10
N SER A 140 8.31 0.26 -2.23
CA SER A 140 8.78 1.05 -3.37
C SER A 140 8.84 0.23 -4.66
N LYS A 141 8.86 0.90 -5.81
CA LYS A 141 9.04 0.21 -7.11
C LYS A 141 10.39 -0.49 -7.16
N GLY A 142 10.39 -1.80 -7.43
CA GLY A 142 11.62 -2.57 -7.67
C GLY A 142 12.33 -2.09 -8.94
N ARG A 143 13.66 -2.02 -8.88
CA ARG A 143 14.52 -1.62 -10.00
C ARG A 143 15.58 -2.67 -10.33
N GLY A 144 15.54 -3.81 -9.63
CA GLY A 144 16.49 -4.90 -9.81
C GLY A 144 17.91 -4.53 -9.35
N PHE A 145 18.91 -5.23 -9.86
CA PHE A 145 20.31 -4.94 -9.59
C PHE A 145 20.77 -3.71 -10.37
N GLN A 146 21.29 -2.71 -9.68
CA GLN A 146 21.70 -1.44 -10.28
C GLN A 146 23.19 -1.16 -10.00
N GLY A 147 23.86 -0.56 -11.01
CA GLY A 147 25.22 -0.05 -10.88
C GLY A 147 25.30 1.19 -9.99
N SER A 148 26.50 1.51 -9.52
CA SER A 148 26.76 2.63 -8.60
C SER A 148 26.33 3.99 -9.17
N VAL A 149 26.45 4.19 -10.47
CA VAL A 149 26.02 5.45 -11.12
C VAL A 149 24.53 5.67 -10.95
N ARG A 150 23.72 4.64 -11.20
CA ARG A 150 22.25 4.77 -11.10
C ARG A 150 21.73 4.70 -9.67
N LYS A 151 22.31 3.83 -8.84
CA LYS A 151 21.84 3.62 -7.47
C LYS A 151 22.26 4.75 -6.52
N HIS A 152 23.47 5.29 -6.71
CA HIS A 152 24.08 6.22 -5.78
C HIS A 152 24.49 7.56 -6.42
N ASN A 153 24.16 7.78 -7.70
CA ASN A 153 24.48 9.00 -8.46
C ASN A 153 26.00 9.27 -8.56
N PHE A 154 26.81 8.24 -8.73
CA PHE A 154 28.24 8.40 -8.96
C PHE A 154 28.47 9.04 -10.32
N ALA A 155 29.42 9.97 -10.41
CA ALA A 155 29.72 10.70 -11.64
C ALA A 155 30.26 9.78 -12.77
N GLY A 156 31.04 8.76 -12.40
CA GLY A 156 31.75 7.94 -13.38
C GLY A 156 32.97 8.67 -13.97
N GLY A 157 33.40 8.24 -15.15
CA GLY A 157 34.49 8.84 -15.91
C GLY A 157 34.07 9.35 -17.29
N PRO A 158 34.98 10.02 -18.03
CA PRO A 158 34.72 10.48 -19.39
C PRO A 158 34.22 9.38 -20.31
N ALA A 159 33.34 9.71 -21.25
CA ALA A 159 32.83 8.79 -22.25
C ALA A 159 33.77 8.66 -23.46
N THR A 160 34.60 9.69 -23.70
CA THR A 160 35.53 9.82 -24.83
C THR A 160 36.95 10.11 -24.35
N HIS A 161 37.84 10.61 -25.23
CA HIS A 161 39.25 10.93 -24.93
C HIS A 161 40.07 9.74 -24.41
N GLY A 162 39.79 8.52 -24.91
CA GLY A 162 40.57 7.32 -24.55
C GLY A 162 40.30 6.78 -23.15
N SER A 163 39.30 7.34 -22.42
CA SER A 163 38.95 6.85 -21.08
C SER A 163 38.45 5.40 -21.14
N LYS A 164 38.98 4.56 -20.25
CA LYS A 164 38.49 3.19 -20.01
C LYS A 164 37.68 3.07 -18.73
N PHE A 165 37.38 4.20 -18.07
CA PHE A 165 36.70 4.22 -16.77
C PHE A 165 35.18 4.18 -16.91
N HIS A 166 34.62 5.05 -17.75
CA HIS A 166 33.19 5.15 -18.06
C HIS A 166 32.28 5.11 -16.80
N ARG A 167 31.61 3.97 -16.56
CA ARG A 167 30.62 3.81 -15.48
C ARG A 167 31.14 2.98 -14.29
N ARG A 168 32.44 2.84 -14.14
CA ARG A 168 33.03 2.11 -13.02
C ARG A 168 32.90 2.87 -11.71
N PRO A 169 32.73 2.16 -10.55
CA PRO A 169 32.51 2.81 -9.25
C PRO A 169 33.74 3.54 -8.67
N GLY A 170 34.94 3.24 -9.15
CA GLY A 170 36.18 3.77 -8.61
C GLY A 170 36.76 2.95 -7.48
N SER A 171 37.57 3.57 -6.63
CA SER A 171 38.26 2.91 -5.53
C SER A 171 37.30 2.41 -4.44
N SER A 172 37.56 1.20 -3.93
CA SER A 172 36.79 0.58 -2.84
C SER A 172 37.30 0.96 -1.46
N GLY A 173 38.47 1.55 -1.32
CA GLY A 173 39.06 1.93 -0.03
C GLY A 173 40.55 2.17 -0.11
N ASN A 174 41.18 2.35 1.04
CA ASN A 174 42.61 2.52 1.21
C ASN A 174 43.34 1.18 1.09
N ARG A 175 44.66 1.23 0.91
CA ARG A 175 45.48 0.05 0.67
C ARG A 175 45.73 -0.77 1.94
N THR A 176 46.71 -0.41 2.73
CA THR A 176 47.23 -1.23 3.84
C THR A 176 46.38 -1.08 5.10
N TRP A 177 45.98 0.12 5.42
CA TRP A 177 45.10 0.40 6.57
C TRP A 177 43.84 1.10 6.11
N PRO A 178 42.66 0.66 6.50
CA PRO A 178 42.29 -0.42 7.44
C PRO A 178 42.34 -1.83 6.82
N GLY A 179 42.84 -2.07 5.59
CA GLY A 179 42.95 -3.36 4.93
C GLY A 179 41.66 -4.06 4.57
N ARG A 180 40.53 -3.36 4.72
CA ARG A 180 39.18 -3.87 4.43
C ARG A 180 38.28 -2.77 3.85
N VAL A 181 37.21 -3.19 3.18
CA VAL A 181 36.16 -2.25 2.78
C VAL A 181 35.33 -1.92 4.01
N MET A 182 35.17 -0.62 4.29
CA MET A 182 34.39 -0.15 5.43
C MET A 182 32.90 -0.44 5.25
N PRO A 183 32.17 -0.76 6.35
CA PRO A 183 30.72 -0.87 6.33
C PRO A 183 30.05 0.39 5.78
N GLY A 184 28.93 0.27 5.07
CA GLY A 184 28.20 1.40 4.49
C GLY A 184 28.80 1.93 3.18
N LYS A 185 29.91 1.37 2.66
CA LYS A 185 30.45 1.75 1.35
C LYS A 185 29.43 1.52 0.25
N LYS A 186 29.19 2.53 -0.58
CA LYS A 186 28.20 2.50 -1.66
C LYS A 186 28.70 1.67 -2.84
N PHE A 187 28.09 0.50 -3.04
CA PHE A 187 28.37 -0.44 -4.13
C PHE A 187 27.13 -0.70 -5.01
N PRO A 188 27.32 -1.31 -6.19
CA PRO A 188 26.22 -1.89 -6.94
C PRO A 188 25.43 -2.86 -6.10
N GLY A 189 24.15 -3.00 -6.36
CA GLY A 189 23.29 -3.93 -5.64
C GLY A 189 21.82 -3.75 -5.97
N HIS A 190 20.99 -4.55 -5.33
CA HIS A 190 19.56 -4.49 -5.48
C HIS A 190 19.03 -3.11 -5.04
N TRP A 191 18.07 -2.55 -5.79
CA TRP A 191 17.49 -1.25 -5.51
C TRP A 191 15.97 -1.29 -5.71
N GLY A 192 15.27 -0.65 -4.77
CA GLY A 192 13.81 -0.70 -4.73
C GLY A 192 13.29 -2.01 -4.16
N ASP A 193 11.96 -2.20 -4.22
CA ASP A 193 11.25 -3.29 -3.54
C ASP A 193 11.51 -3.31 -2.03
N GLU A 194 11.67 -2.13 -1.47
CA GLU A 194 11.94 -1.88 -0.06
C GLU A 194 10.74 -1.17 0.56
N VAL A 195 10.48 -1.45 1.83
CA VAL A 195 9.45 -0.74 2.58
C VAL A 195 9.92 0.69 2.87
N VAL A 196 9.18 1.65 2.34
CA VAL A 196 9.47 3.09 2.49
C VAL A 196 8.32 3.77 3.20
N SER A 197 8.64 4.60 4.19
CA SER A 197 7.68 5.44 4.90
C SER A 197 7.89 6.91 4.54
N VAL A 198 6.82 7.59 4.18
CA VAL A 198 6.75 9.03 3.98
C VAL A 198 5.89 9.61 5.10
N LYS A 199 6.42 10.61 5.79
CA LYS A 199 5.75 11.30 6.90
C LYS A 199 5.17 12.65 6.44
N ASN A 200 4.32 13.23 7.28
CA ASN A 200 3.73 14.56 7.08
C ASN A 200 2.95 14.69 5.76
N VAL A 201 2.26 13.65 5.34
CA VAL A 201 1.41 13.68 4.15
C VAL A 201 0.02 14.17 4.52
N LYS A 202 -0.43 15.28 3.94
CA LYS A 202 -1.77 15.84 4.20
C LYS A 202 -2.84 15.14 3.37
N VAL A 203 -3.97 14.85 4.00
CA VAL A 203 -5.20 14.44 3.31
C VAL A 203 -5.84 15.68 2.70
N ILE A 204 -6.04 15.66 1.41
CA ILE A 204 -6.68 16.76 0.68
C ILE A 204 -8.19 16.62 0.73
N ASP A 205 -8.68 15.39 0.47
CA ASP A 205 -10.10 15.09 0.52
C ASP A 205 -10.36 13.60 0.74
N VAL A 206 -11.56 13.27 1.22
CA VAL A 206 -12.02 11.89 1.41
C VAL A 206 -13.41 11.77 0.81
N LEU A 207 -13.49 11.11 -0.34
CA LEU A 207 -14.73 10.85 -1.07
C LEU A 207 -15.28 9.50 -0.60
N LYS A 208 -16.23 9.54 0.33
CA LYS A 208 -16.76 8.33 0.99
C LYS A 208 -17.57 7.47 0.03
N ASP A 209 -18.40 8.09 -0.80
CA ASP A 209 -19.29 7.42 -1.75
C ASP A 209 -18.51 6.60 -2.79
N ASP A 210 -17.36 7.13 -3.20
CA ASP A 210 -16.49 6.49 -4.18
C ASP A 210 -15.41 5.60 -3.52
N GLY A 211 -15.26 5.64 -2.20
CA GLY A 211 -14.18 4.96 -1.48
C GLY A 211 -12.78 5.46 -1.87
N VAL A 212 -12.62 6.77 -2.06
CA VAL A 212 -11.38 7.39 -2.54
C VAL A 212 -10.80 8.33 -1.49
N ILE A 213 -9.50 8.21 -1.25
CA ILE A 213 -8.73 9.11 -0.39
C ILE A 213 -7.70 9.84 -1.26
N LEU A 214 -7.74 11.17 -1.23
CA LEU A 214 -6.81 12.03 -1.94
C LEU A 214 -5.73 12.54 -0.98
N VAL A 215 -4.48 12.20 -1.25
CA VAL A 215 -3.34 12.64 -0.43
C VAL A 215 -2.39 13.51 -1.23
N LYS A 216 -1.84 14.54 -0.60
CA LYS A 216 -0.92 15.50 -1.23
C LYS A 216 0.41 14.84 -1.60
N GLY A 217 0.81 14.96 -2.85
CA GLY A 217 2.13 14.56 -3.32
C GLY A 217 2.27 13.07 -3.66
N PRO A 218 3.51 12.60 -3.86
CA PRO A 218 3.80 11.24 -4.29
C PRO A 218 3.73 10.25 -3.12
N VAL A 219 3.17 9.06 -3.39
CA VAL A 219 3.16 7.90 -2.49
C VAL A 219 4.09 6.82 -3.05
N PRO A 220 4.92 6.16 -2.22
CA PRO A 220 5.78 5.08 -2.70
C PRO A 220 4.98 3.92 -3.28
N GLY A 221 5.61 3.17 -4.18
CA GLY A 221 5.03 1.99 -4.82
C GLY A 221 4.49 2.22 -6.23
N ALA A 222 4.18 1.10 -6.88
CA ALA A 222 3.56 1.07 -8.19
C ALA A 222 2.03 1.23 -8.07
N ARG A 223 1.35 1.32 -9.20
CA ARG A 223 -0.11 1.17 -9.27
C ARG A 223 -0.51 -0.19 -8.70
N ASN A 224 -1.63 -0.27 -8.02
CA ASN A 224 -2.15 -1.46 -7.34
C ASN A 224 -1.30 -1.97 -6.16
N THR A 225 -0.38 -1.16 -5.62
CA THR A 225 0.37 -1.49 -4.41
C THR A 225 -0.44 -1.14 -3.17
N LEU A 226 -0.38 -2.02 -2.16
CA LEU A 226 -0.98 -1.77 -0.86
C LEU A 226 -0.23 -0.66 -0.12
N VAL A 227 -0.96 0.26 0.44
CA VAL A 227 -0.47 1.42 1.18
C VAL A 227 -1.06 1.39 2.58
N THR A 228 -0.22 1.52 3.58
CA THR A 228 -0.62 1.67 4.98
C THR A 228 -0.67 3.14 5.33
N LEU A 229 -1.79 3.58 5.87
CA LEU A 229 -2.06 4.94 6.30
C LEU A 229 -2.18 4.94 7.83
N VAL A 230 -1.36 5.72 8.50
CA VAL A 230 -1.40 5.87 9.96
C VAL A 230 -1.47 7.36 10.27
N LYS A 231 -2.41 7.76 11.11
CA LYS A 231 -2.55 9.14 11.58
C LYS A 231 -1.42 9.45 12.56
N GLU A 232 -0.73 10.58 12.33
CA GLU A 232 0.33 11.10 13.22
C GLU A 232 -0.23 12.01 14.30
#